data_778069f3377e0bd3a2ec9e0020f2546c
#
_entry.id   778069f3377e0bd3a2ec9e0020f2546c
#
_cell.length_a   1.000
_cell.length_b   1.000
_cell.length_c   1.000
_cell.angle_alpha   90.00
_cell.angle_beta   90.00
_cell.angle_gamma   90.00
#
_symmetry.space_group_name_H-M   'P 1'
#
loop_
_entity.id
_entity.type
_entity.pdbx_description
1 polymer ?
#
loop_
_entity_poly.entity_id
_entity_poly.type
_entity_poly.pdbx_seq_one_letter_code
_entity_poly.pdbx_strand_id
1 'polypeptide(L)'
;MLRVAELKTQRNDGDVEAFLADIPDERRRADARAVCALMTELSGEPPALWGSSLVGFGSYAYTYASGQSGEWFAVGFAPRKQALTLYLMDGFGDYEELLARLGPHKTGKSCLHVKRLDDVDEDVLRELISRSLAHVRER
;
A
#
# COMPACT_ATOMS: atom_id res chain seq x y z
N MET A 1 4.15 19.20 21.98
CA MET A 1 2.82 18.60 21.92
C MET A 1 2.68 17.67 20.73
N LEU A 2 2.27 16.46 20.96
CA LEU A 2 2.11 15.52 19.87
C LEU A 2 0.87 15.81 19.05
N ARG A 3 0.99 15.60 17.76
CA ARG A 3 -0.15 15.74 16.87
C ARG A 3 -0.88 14.40 16.82
N VAL A 4 -2.18 14.50 16.88
CA VAL A 4 -3.01 13.31 16.86
C VAL A 4 -2.78 12.51 15.59
N ALA A 5 -2.59 13.20 14.47
CA ALA A 5 -2.37 12.51 13.20
C ALA A 5 -1.11 11.66 13.21
N GLU A 6 -0.08 12.10 13.91
CA GLU A 6 1.17 11.34 14.00
C GLU A 6 1.00 10.09 14.86
N LEU A 7 0.11 10.17 15.83
CA LEU A 7 -0.13 9.04 16.72
C LEU A 7 -1.07 8.00 16.13
N LYS A 8 -1.92 8.41 15.17
CA LYS A 8 -2.93 7.53 14.63
C LYS A 8 -2.38 6.40 13.77
N THR A 9 -1.34 6.70 13.00
CA THR A 9 -0.83 5.72 12.05
C THR A 9 0.68 5.75 12.07
N GLN A 10 1.24 4.79 12.74
CA GLN A 10 2.69 4.62 12.82
C GLN A 10 2.99 3.14 12.74
N ARG A 11 4.20 2.82 12.28
CA ARG A 11 4.66 1.45 12.26
C ARG A 11 4.71 0.90 13.69
N ASN A 12 4.27 -0.34 13.85
CA ASN A 12 4.30 -0.98 15.15
C ASN A 12 4.81 -2.40 15.03
N ASP A 13 4.90 -3.10 16.17
CA ASP A 13 5.46 -4.46 16.21
C ASP A 13 4.38 -5.54 16.10
N GLY A 14 3.21 -5.20 15.57
CA GLY A 14 2.14 -6.15 15.42
C GLY A 14 2.51 -7.30 14.49
N ASP A 15 1.81 -8.41 14.65
CA ASP A 15 2.04 -9.62 13.88
C ASP A 15 1.27 -9.56 12.56
N VAL A 16 1.99 -9.32 11.47
CA VAL A 16 1.39 -9.22 10.14
C VAL A 16 0.70 -10.52 9.76
N GLU A 17 1.32 -11.66 10.03
CA GLU A 17 0.73 -12.94 9.67
C GLU A 17 -0.58 -13.18 10.41
N ALA A 18 -0.65 -12.85 11.69
CA ALA A 18 -1.87 -12.95 12.45
C ALA A 18 -2.95 -12.02 11.90
N PHE A 19 -2.55 -10.81 11.52
CA PHE A 19 -3.48 -9.84 10.92
C PHE A 19 -4.09 -10.39 9.62
N LEU A 20 -3.26 -10.96 8.75
CA LEU A 20 -3.74 -11.52 7.49
C LEU A 20 -4.62 -12.74 7.72
N ALA A 21 -4.24 -13.59 8.68
CA ALA A 21 -5.01 -14.79 9.00
C ALA A 21 -6.41 -14.47 9.50
N ASP A 22 -6.60 -13.29 10.10
CA ASP A 22 -7.89 -12.86 10.64
C ASP A 22 -8.85 -12.31 9.59
N ILE A 23 -8.43 -12.15 8.35
CA ILE A 23 -9.33 -11.69 7.29
C ILE A 23 -10.40 -12.76 7.08
N PRO A 24 -11.68 -12.42 7.32
CA PRO A 24 -12.72 -13.46 7.30
C PRO A 24 -13.03 -14.02 5.92
N ASP A 25 -12.97 -13.18 4.89
CA ASP A 25 -13.27 -13.64 3.53
C ASP A 25 -12.06 -14.39 2.96
N GLU A 26 -12.27 -15.64 2.57
CA GLU A 26 -11.21 -16.50 2.10
C GLU A 26 -10.50 -15.95 0.85
N ARG A 27 -11.26 -15.45 -0.11
CA ARG A 27 -10.67 -14.87 -1.32
C ARG A 27 -9.90 -13.60 -1.01
N ARG A 28 -10.47 -12.73 -0.17
CA ARG A 28 -9.80 -11.50 0.23
C ARG A 28 -8.51 -11.81 0.96
N ARG A 29 -8.52 -12.83 1.79
CA ARG A 29 -7.33 -13.27 2.52
C ARG A 29 -6.26 -13.74 1.56
N ALA A 30 -6.63 -14.55 0.57
CA ALA A 30 -5.68 -15.03 -0.44
C ALA A 30 -5.10 -13.88 -1.25
N ASP A 31 -5.94 -12.93 -1.67
CA ASP A 31 -5.48 -11.77 -2.42
C ASP A 31 -4.55 -10.90 -1.58
N ALA A 32 -4.88 -10.70 -0.31
CA ALA A 32 -4.04 -9.92 0.60
C ALA A 32 -2.67 -10.57 0.76
N ARG A 33 -2.62 -11.89 0.89
CA ARG A 33 -1.35 -12.59 1.00
C ARG A 33 -0.53 -12.48 -0.29
N ALA A 34 -1.20 -12.53 -1.43
CA ALA A 34 -0.51 -12.38 -2.72
C ALA A 34 0.09 -10.99 -2.88
N VAL A 35 -0.67 -9.96 -2.51
CA VAL A 35 -0.16 -8.59 -2.57
C VAL A 35 0.97 -8.39 -1.57
N CYS A 36 0.85 -8.97 -0.39
CA CYS A 36 1.92 -8.90 0.61
C CYS A 36 3.22 -9.48 0.07
N ALA A 37 3.15 -10.65 -0.57
CA ALA A 37 4.32 -11.28 -1.16
C ALA A 37 4.89 -10.43 -2.30
N LEU A 38 4.02 -9.88 -3.13
CA LEU A 38 4.43 -9.04 -4.25
C LEU A 38 5.15 -7.79 -3.77
N MET A 39 4.60 -7.11 -2.78
CA MET A 39 5.21 -5.89 -2.26
C MET A 39 6.51 -6.19 -1.50
N THR A 40 6.59 -7.34 -0.83
CA THR A 40 7.83 -7.77 -0.20
C THR A 40 8.92 -7.94 -1.25
N GLU A 41 8.59 -8.61 -2.34
CA GLU A 41 9.53 -8.85 -3.43
C GLU A 41 9.99 -7.54 -4.07
N LEU A 42 9.05 -6.68 -4.43
CA LEU A 42 9.36 -5.47 -5.18
C LEU A 42 10.04 -4.41 -4.32
N SER A 43 9.69 -4.32 -3.05
CA SER A 43 10.28 -3.32 -2.16
C SER A 43 11.61 -3.79 -1.56
N GLY A 44 11.80 -5.09 -1.44
CA GLY A 44 12.96 -5.63 -0.75
C GLY A 44 12.89 -5.44 0.76
N GLU A 45 11.72 -5.07 1.29
CA GLU A 45 11.52 -4.80 2.71
C GLU A 45 10.52 -5.77 3.32
N PRO A 46 10.67 -6.08 4.61
CA PRO A 46 9.67 -6.92 5.26
C PRO A 46 8.37 -6.16 5.52
N PRO A 47 7.24 -6.87 5.56
CA PRO A 47 5.98 -6.22 5.90
C PRO A 47 5.93 -5.82 7.36
N ALA A 48 5.25 -4.73 7.66
CA ALA A 48 5.03 -4.28 9.02
C ALA A 48 3.63 -3.68 9.12
N LEU A 49 3.05 -3.77 10.30
CA LEU A 49 1.76 -3.13 10.54
C LEU A 49 1.94 -1.64 10.79
N TRP A 50 1.06 -0.86 10.21
CA TRP A 50 1.00 0.58 10.42
C TRP A 50 -0.42 0.89 10.88
N GLY A 51 -0.54 1.31 12.14
CA GLY A 51 -1.86 1.44 12.73
C GLY A 51 -2.48 0.08 12.93
N SER A 52 -3.79 -0.02 12.82
CA SER A 52 -4.53 -1.26 13.11
C SER A 52 -4.92 -2.05 11.86
N SER A 53 -4.77 -1.49 10.68
CA SER A 53 -5.32 -2.13 9.48
C SER A 53 -4.49 -1.95 8.21
N LEU A 54 -3.29 -1.40 8.32
CA LEU A 54 -2.43 -1.18 7.16
C LEU A 54 -1.19 -2.06 7.25
N VAL A 55 -0.83 -2.68 6.14
CA VAL A 55 0.46 -3.37 6.02
C VAL A 55 1.33 -2.51 5.11
N GLY A 56 2.48 -2.09 5.62
CA GLY A 56 3.39 -1.21 4.88
C GLY A 56 4.77 -1.80 4.73
N PHE A 57 5.52 -1.26 3.78
CA PHE A 57 6.84 -1.75 3.39
C PHE A 57 7.79 -0.58 3.26
N GLY A 58 8.90 -0.64 3.98
CA GLY A 58 9.86 0.43 3.97
C GLY A 58 9.30 1.69 4.62
N SER A 59 10.03 2.78 4.52
CA SER A 59 9.56 4.06 5.03
C SER A 59 10.30 5.19 4.36
N TYR A 60 9.72 6.38 4.41
CA TYR A 60 10.39 7.59 3.97
C TYR A 60 9.95 8.73 4.88
N ALA A 61 10.83 9.72 5.00
CA ALA A 61 10.53 10.91 5.78
C ALA A 61 9.89 11.96 4.88
N TYR A 62 8.94 12.70 5.45
CA TYR A 62 8.32 13.80 4.74
C TYR A 62 8.33 15.04 5.63
N THR A 63 8.29 16.21 4.98
CA THR A 63 8.23 17.47 5.70
C THR A 63 7.16 18.34 5.05
N TYR A 64 6.21 18.80 5.86
CA TYR A 64 5.18 19.72 5.39
C TYR A 64 5.72 21.14 5.28
N ALA A 65 5.01 21.98 4.53
CA ALA A 65 5.35 23.39 4.43
C ALA A 65 5.38 24.08 5.78
N SER A 66 4.61 23.59 6.73
CA SER A 66 4.60 24.12 8.10
C SER A 66 5.86 23.79 8.91
N GLY A 67 6.74 22.97 8.37
CA GLY A 67 7.93 22.54 9.07
C GLY A 67 7.76 21.24 9.84
N GLN A 68 6.57 20.71 9.92
CA GLN A 68 6.35 19.42 10.57
C GLN A 68 6.82 18.29 9.67
N SER A 69 7.39 17.27 10.28
CA SER A 69 7.87 16.11 9.54
C SER A 69 7.33 14.83 10.16
N GLY A 70 7.41 13.76 9.41
CA GLY A 70 6.98 12.46 9.87
C GLY A 70 7.53 11.36 9.00
N GLU A 71 7.09 10.15 9.28
CA GLU A 71 7.52 8.96 8.56
C GLU A 71 6.28 8.21 8.07
N TRP A 72 6.36 7.68 6.84
CA TRP A 72 5.28 6.91 6.25
C TRP A 72 5.86 5.76 5.45
N PHE A 73 5.06 4.73 5.21
CA PHE A 73 5.56 3.60 4.42
C PHE A 73 5.72 4.00 2.95
N ALA A 74 6.63 3.32 2.27
CA ALA A 74 6.91 3.59 0.86
C ALA A 74 5.82 3.02 -0.04
N VAL A 75 5.30 1.85 0.31
CA VAL A 75 4.18 1.21 -0.36
C VAL A 75 3.45 0.36 0.66
N GLY A 76 2.17 0.15 0.47
CA GLY A 76 1.41 -0.66 1.41
C GLY A 76 0.04 -1.02 0.90
N PHE A 77 -0.71 -1.73 1.72
CA PHE A 77 -2.07 -2.10 1.37
C PHE A 77 -2.91 -2.29 2.62
N ALA A 78 -4.23 -2.25 2.43
CA ALA A 78 -5.18 -2.54 3.47
C ALA A 78 -6.29 -3.39 2.90
N PRO A 79 -6.58 -4.56 3.50
CA PRO A 79 -7.73 -5.35 3.07
C PRO A 79 -8.99 -4.73 3.66
N ARG A 80 -9.72 -4.01 2.84
CA ARG A 80 -10.97 -3.38 3.25
C ARG A 80 -12.13 -4.31 2.96
N LYS A 81 -13.28 -3.98 3.52
CA LYS A 81 -14.46 -4.82 3.40
C LYS A 81 -14.92 -5.00 1.94
N GLN A 82 -14.85 -3.94 1.16
CA GLN A 82 -15.35 -3.94 -0.20
C GLN A 82 -14.29 -4.08 -1.27
N ALA A 83 -13.04 -3.87 -0.93
CA ALA A 83 -11.96 -3.94 -1.89
C ALA A 83 -10.63 -4.05 -1.18
N LEU A 84 -9.64 -4.52 -1.90
CA LEU A 84 -8.26 -4.46 -1.46
C LEU A 84 -7.75 -3.08 -1.87
N THR A 85 -7.24 -2.32 -0.93
CA THR A 85 -6.75 -0.96 -1.20
C THR A 85 -5.24 -0.97 -1.15
N LEU A 86 -4.62 -0.61 -2.27
CA LEU A 86 -3.17 -0.48 -2.37
C LEU A 86 -2.81 0.99 -2.29
N TYR A 87 -1.77 1.30 -1.53
CA TYR A 87 -1.32 2.68 -1.34
C TYR A 87 -0.02 2.88 -2.10
N LEU A 88 -0.13 3.62 -3.20
CA LEU A 88 1.00 3.94 -4.07
C LEU A 88 1.28 5.42 -3.90
N MET A 89 2.29 5.73 -3.09
CA MET A 89 2.48 7.08 -2.56
C MET A 89 2.91 8.11 -3.59
N ASP A 90 3.26 7.68 -4.80
CA ASP A 90 3.57 8.60 -5.89
C ASP A 90 2.32 9.14 -6.58
N GLY A 91 1.15 8.59 -6.27
CA GLY A 91 -0.09 8.96 -6.94
C GLY A 91 -0.19 8.34 -8.33
N PHE A 92 -1.07 8.87 -9.16
CA PHE A 92 -1.37 8.24 -10.44
C PHE A 92 -1.28 9.17 -11.66
N GLY A 93 -0.81 10.39 -11.46
CA GLY A 93 -0.78 11.37 -12.54
C GLY A 93 0.03 10.94 -13.76
N ASP A 94 1.10 10.19 -13.53
CA ASP A 94 2.00 9.76 -14.60
C ASP A 94 1.73 8.34 -15.07
N TYR A 95 0.65 7.72 -14.60
CA TYR A 95 0.41 6.29 -14.82
C TYR A 95 -0.89 5.98 -15.54
N GLU A 96 -1.45 6.94 -16.25
CA GLU A 96 -2.73 6.74 -16.93
C GLU A 96 -2.71 5.57 -17.90
N GLU A 97 -1.63 5.42 -18.65
CA GLU A 97 -1.51 4.34 -19.62
C GLU A 97 -1.50 2.97 -18.95
N LEU A 98 -0.78 2.86 -17.85
CA LEU A 98 -0.75 1.60 -17.09
C LEU A 98 -2.12 1.30 -16.49
N LEU A 99 -2.78 2.30 -15.94
CA LEU A 99 -4.10 2.12 -15.37
C LEU A 99 -5.11 1.67 -16.41
N ALA A 100 -4.99 2.19 -17.64
CA ALA A 100 -5.89 1.79 -18.73
C ALA A 100 -5.76 0.31 -19.08
N ARG A 101 -4.62 -0.29 -18.80
CA ARG A 101 -4.37 -1.71 -19.10
C ARG A 101 -4.53 -2.62 -17.90
N LEU A 102 -4.75 -2.05 -16.71
CA LEU A 102 -4.76 -2.83 -15.47
C LEU A 102 -5.98 -3.74 -15.37
N GLY A 103 -7.14 -3.25 -15.69
CA GLY A 103 -8.40 -3.95 -15.48
C GLY A 103 -9.28 -3.18 -14.52
N PRO A 104 -10.36 -3.80 -14.02
CA PRO A 104 -11.31 -3.09 -13.14
C PRO A 104 -10.66 -2.57 -11.87
N HIS A 105 -10.80 -1.28 -11.63
CA HIS A 105 -10.24 -0.63 -10.44
C HIS A 105 -10.88 0.73 -10.23
N LYS A 106 -10.59 1.31 -9.07
CA LYS A 106 -10.90 2.71 -8.79
C LYS A 106 -9.68 3.33 -8.15
N THR A 107 -9.48 4.61 -8.36
CA THR A 107 -8.35 5.31 -7.77
C THR A 107 -8.82 6.47 -6.92
N GLY A 108 -8.07 6.75 -5.85
CA GLY A 108 -8.15 7.99 -5.10
C GLY A 108 -6.84 8.72 -5.31
N LYS A 109 -6.48 9.60 -4.39
CA LYS A 109 -5.25 10.39 -4.52
C LYS A 109 -4.00 9.51 -4.52
N SER A 110 -3.93 8.55 -3.61
CA SER A 110 -2.80 7.62 -3.51
C SER A 110 -3.28 6.19 -3.36
N CYS A 111 -4.56 5.94 -3.57
CA CYS A 111 -5.18 4.64 -3.33
C CYS A 111 -5.62 4.00 -4.62
N LEU A 112 -5.33 2.73 -4.76
CA LEU A 112 -5.81 1.91 -5.86
C LEU A 112 -6.70 0.83 -5.25
N HIS A 113 -7.98 0.82 -5.62
CA HIS A 113 -8.94 -0.13 -5.08
C HIS A 113 -9.23 -1.23 -6.09
N VAL A 114 -9.00 -2.47 -5.69
CA VAL A 114 -9.20 -3.65 -6.53
C VAL A 114 -10.07 -4.63 -5.78
N LYS A 115 -11.18 -5.04 -6.38
CA LYS A 115 -12.06 -6.01 -5.73
C LYS A 115 -11.48 -7.40 -5.71
N ARG A 116 -10.92 -7.82 -6.82
CA ARG A 116 -10.32 -9.15 -6.98
C ARG A 116 -9.00 -9.02 -7.70
N LEU A 117 -7.97 -9.61 -7.13
CA LEU A 117 -6.66 -9.58 -7.75
C LEU A 117 -6.66 -10.27 -9.11
N ASP A 118 -7.46 -11.32 -9.25
CA ASP A 118 -7.56 -12.07 -10.51
C ASP A 118 -8.12 -11.24 -11.67
N ASP A 119 -8.80 -10.12 -11.37
CA ASP A 119 -9.41 -9.30 -12.40
C ASP A 119 -8.44 -8.31 -13.02
N VAL A 120 -7.24 -8.17 -12.46
CA VAL A 120 -6.28 -7.19 -12.95
C VAL A 120 -5.05 -7.90 -13.53
N ASP A 121 -4.36 -7.17 -14.43
CA ASP A 121 -3.15 -7.68 -15.06
C ASP A 121 -2.00 -7.59 -14.07
N GLU A 122 -1.45 -8.73 -13.70
CA GLU A 122 -0.38 -8.77 -12.70
C GLU A 122 0.87 -8.02 -13.15
N ASP A 123 1.25 -8.14 -14.42
CA ASP A 123 2.44 -7.46 -14.92
C ASP A 123 2.28 -5.95 -14.86
N VAL A 124 1.10 -5.46 -15.17
CA VAL A 124 0.80 -4.03 -15.07
C VAL A 124 0.84 -3.58 -13.62
N LEU A 125 0.27 -4.38 -12.72
CA LEU A 125 0.28 -4.07 -11.31
C LEU A 125 1.71 -4.00 -10.77
N ARG A 126 2.56 -4.95 -11.15
CA ARG A 126 3.96 -4.96 -10.74
C ARG A 126 4.67 -3.70 -11.22
N GLU A 127 4.39 -3.28 -12.45
CA GLU A 127 4.99 -2.07 -12.99
C GLU A 127 4.56 -0.82 -12.23
N LEU A 128 3.26 -0.72 -11.92
CA LEU A 128 2.74 0.40 -11.13
C LEU A 128 3.42 0.49 -9.77
N ILE A 129 3.50 -0.62 -9.08
CA ILE A 129 4.12 -0.66 -7.76
C ILE A 129 5.60 -0.30 -7.85
N SER A 130 6.31 -0.88 -8.83
CA SER A 130 7.74 -0.65 -8.98
C SER A 130 8.07 0.80 -9.29
N ARG A 131 7.32 1.42 -10.20
CA ARG A 131 7.55 2.82 -10.55
C ARG A 131 7.24 3.75 -9.40
N SER A 132 6.15 3.48 -8.68
CA SER A 132 5.79 4.29 -7.53
C SER A 132 6.88 4.22 -6.46
N LEU A 133 7.36 3.01 -6.18
CA LEU A 133 8.44 2.82 -5.21
C LEU A 133 9.70 3.57 -5.61
N ALA A 134 10.08 3.49 -6.89
CA ALA A 134 11.29 4.15 -7.36
C ALA A 134 11.21 5.65 -7.13
N HIS A 135 10.07 6.26 -7.48
CA HIS A 135 9.88 7.70 -7.31
C HIS A 135 9.86 8.11 -5.84
N VAL A 136 9.19 7.34 -5.01
CA VAL A 136 9.13 7.64 -3.57
C VAL A 136 10.53 7.58 -2.95
N ARG A 137 11.33 6.60 -3.36
CA ARG A 137 12.68 6.42 -2.82
C ARG A 137 13.67 7.47 -3.28
N GLU A 138 13.34 8.17 -4.36
CA GLU A 138 14.19 9.27 -4.85
C GLU A 138 13.97 10.57 -4.10
N ARG A 139 12.92 10.67 -3.30
CA ARG A 139 12.60 11.90 -2.58
C ARG A 139 13.54 12.20 -1.42
#